data_a87bd4672e4194b96b1fb7c9d32538af
#
_entry.id   a87bd4672e4194b96b1fb7c9d32538af
#
_cell.length_a   1.000
_cell.length_b   1.000
_cell.length_c   1.000
_cell.angle_alpha   90.00
_cell.angle_beta   90.00
_cell.angle_gamma   90.00
#
_symmetry.space_group_name_H-M   'P 1'
#
loop_
_entity.id
_entity.type
_entity.pdbx_description
1 polymer ?
#
loop_
_entity_poly.entity_id
_entity_poly.type
_entity_poly.pdbx_seq_one_letter_code
_entity_poly.pdbx_strand_id
1 'polypeptide(L)'
;MIEVNNLHKGFGGVKVLKGISTTFLPGKTSLIIGESGSGKTVFLKSLIGLHTPEDGTISFDGRINTKFTQKEKQQWRQEIGMVFQGSALFDSQTVEDNVMFPLKMFTSKTYEEMLERVNFVLKRVNLENSNHKLPAELSGGMQKRVAIARAIVMNPKYLFCDEPNSGLDPRTAIVIDQLIQEITDEYQITTVINTHDMNSVMEIGEKIVFLKNGRKAWEGTSEDVFKTDNQAVVDFVYSSNLFKKVREAYLNEKK
;
A
#
# COMPACT_ATOMS: atom_id res chain seq x y z
N MET A 1 12.77 3.32 6.07
CA MET A 1 11.85 3.59 7.23
C MET A 1 11.06 4.86 6.97
N ILE A 2 9.76 4.88 7.31
CA ILE A 2 8.91 6.08 7.24
C ILE A 2 8.46 6.43 8.65
N GLU A 3 8.65 7.67 9.08
CA GLU A 3 8.20 8.16 10.38
C GLU A 3 7.19 9.29 10.19
N VAL A 4 6.09 9.21 10.91
CA VAL A 4 5.02 10.19 10.90
C VAL A 4 4.86 10.73 12.32
N ASN A 5 4.95 12.03 12.48
CA ASN A 5 4.86 12.69 13.78
C ASN A 5 3.75 13.74 13.76
N ASN A 6 2.74 13.55 14.60
CA ASN A 6 1.64 14.48 14.86
C ASN A 6 0.98 15.05 13.60
N LEU A 7 0.70 14.19 12.62
CA LEU A 7 0.22 14.60 11.30
C LEU A 7 -1.21 15.13 11.34
N HIS A 8 -1.39 16.36 10.83
CA HIS A 8 -2.69 17.01 10.70
C HIS A 8 -2.98 17.35 9.23
N LYS A 9 -4.22 17.11 8.79
CA LYS A 9 -4.70 17.52 7.47
C LYS A 9 -6.20 17.76 7.48
N GLY A 10 -6.61 18.85 6.86
CA GLY A 10 -8.01 19.20 6.65
C GLY A 10 -8.26 19.72 5.25
N PHE A 11 -9.54 19.94 4.94
CA PHE A 11 -10.03 20.52 3.70
C PHE A 11 -11.27 21.38 4.01
N GLY A 12 -11.29 22.62 3.50
CA GLY A 12 -12.44 23.50 3.68
C GLY A 12 -12.83 23.74 5.15
N GLY A 13 -11.84 23.81 6.06
CA GLY A 13 -12.09 23.99 7.49
C GLY A 13 -12.42 22.69 8.25
N VAL A 14 -12.61 21.58 7.58
CA VAL A 14 -12.90 20.27 8.20
C VAL A 14 -11.61 19.49 8.42
N LYS A 15 -11.25 19.21 9.69
CA LYS A 15 -10.08 18.41 10.06
C LYS A 15 -10.35 16.91 9.79
N VAL A 16 -9.60 16.32 8.86
CA VAL A 16 -9.67 14.90 8.49
C VAL A 16 -8.65 14.07 9.27
N LEU A 17 -7.39 14.48 9.29
CA LEU A 17 -6.35 13.88 10.13
C LEU A 17 -6.09 14.75 11.35
N LYS A 18 -5.99 14.14 12.53
CA LYS A 18 -6.03 14.84 13.81
C LYS A 18 -4.89 14.35 14.73
N GLY A 19 -3.63 14.53 14.29
CA GLY A 19 -2.46 14.20 15.09
C GLY A 19 -2.10 12.71 15.01
N ILE A 20 -1.88 12.16 13.81
CA ILE A 20 -1.46 10.78 13.62
C ILE A 20 0.07 10.70 13.78
N SER A 21 0.52 9.76 14.64
CA SER A 21 1.93 9.41 14.79
C SER A 21 2.10 7.89 14.67
N THR A 22 2.99 7.44 13.78
CA THR A 22 3.32 6.03 13.57
C THR A 22 4.63 5.90 12.80
N THR A 23 5.22 4.70 12.75
CA THR A 23 6.45 4.39 12.02
C THR A 23 6.25 3.15 11.17
N PHE A 24 6.72 3.15 9.92
CA PHE A 24 6.72 1.99 9.03
C PHE A 24 8.16 1.54 8.76
N LEU A 25 8.42 0.26 8.97
CA LEU A 25 9.77 -0.30 8.93
C LEU A 25 10.10 -0.91 7.55
N PRO A 26 11.37 -0.92 7.12
CA PRO A 26 11.83 -1.64 5.95
C PRO A 26 11.56 -3.14 6.05
N GLY A 27 11.30 -3.81 4.93
CA GLY A 27 11.03 -5.23 4.86
C GLY A 27 9.76 -5.64 5.64
N LYS A 28 8.82 -4.71 5.86
CA LYS A 28 7.57 -4.98 6.58
C LYS A 28 6.35 -4.51 5.82
N THR A 29 5.33 -5.37 5.80
CA THR A 29 4.00 -5.05 5.28
C THR A 29 3.15 -4.44 6.40
N SER A 30 2.89 -3.14 6.27
CA SER A 30 2.08 -2.38 7.22
C SER A 30 0.71 -2.05 6.64
N LEU A 31 -0.35 -2.33 7.38
CA LEU A 31 -1.72 -2.10 6.94
C LEU A 31 -2.34 -0.91 7.66
N ILE A 32 -2.98 -0.02 6.92
CA ILE A 32 -3.83 1.05 7.45
C ILE A 32 -5.28 0.58 7.28
N ILE A 33 -5.98 0.38 8.38
CA ILE A 33 -7.36 -0.08 8.40
C ILE A 33 -8.28 0.92 9.10
N GLY A 34 -9.59 0.74 8.93
CA GLY A 34 -10.61 1.56 9.58
C GLY A 34 -11.86 1.71 8.71
N GLU A 35 -12.90 2.27 9.30
CA GLU A 35 -14.19 2.52 8.64
C GLU A 35 -14.07 3.45 7.42
N SER A 36 -15.06 3.43 6.53
CA SER A 36 -15.17 4.43 5.47
C SER A 36 -15.21 5.83 6.09
N GLY A 37 -14.49 6.78 5.50
CA GLY A 37 -14.40 8.13 6.03
C GLY A 37 -13.46 8.33 7.24
N SER A 38 -12.78 7.30 7.74
CA SER A 38 -11.84 7.43 8.87
C SER A 38 -10.55 8.20 8.56
N GLY A 39 -10.28 8.51 7.29
CA GLY A 39 -9.12 9.29 6.84
C GLY A 39 -8.00 8.47 6.19
N LYS A 40 -8.17 7.16 5.96
CA LYS A 40 -7.13 6.26 5.40
C LYS A 40 -6.53 6.76 4.10
N THR A 41 -7.36 7.04 3.09
CA THR A 41 -6.91 7.51 1.78
C THR A 41 -6.23 8.89 1.88
N VAL A 42 -6.72 9.78 2.75
CA VAL A 42 -6.07 11.08 2.98
C VAL A 42 -4.71 10.88 3.64
N PHE A 43 -4.60 9.95 4.58
CA PHE A 43 -3.35 9.60 5.23
C PHE A 43 -2.35 9.03 4.20
N LEU A 44 -2.75 8.03 3.42
CA LEU A 44 -1.90 7.47 2.35
C LEU A 44 -1.45 8.54 1.35
N LYS A 45 -2.38 9.40 0.87
CA LYS A 45 -2.06 10.49 -0.05
C LYS A 45 -1.14 11.54 0.56
N SER A 46 -1.18 11.74 1.88
CA SER A 46 -0.21 12.60 2.57
C SER A 46 1.18 11.97 2.63
N LEU A 47 1.27 10.64 2.86
CA LEU A 47 2.55 9.92 2.85
C LEU A 47 3.25 10.06 1.50
N ILE A 48 2.55 9.87 0.38
CA ILE A 48 3.13 9.99 -0.97
C ILE A 48 3.26 11.44 -1.47
N GLY A 49 2.95 12.44 -0.63
CA GLY A 49 3.13 13.86 -0.94
C GLY A 49 2.10 14.45 -1.90
N LEU A 50 0.97 13.77 -2.16
CA LEU A 50 -0.17 14.33 -2.91
C LEU A 50 -0.97 15.34 -2.09
N HIS A 51 -0.93 15.22 -0.77
CA HIS A 51 -1.46 16.21 0.15
C HIS A 51 -0.36 16.74 1.05
N THR A 52 -0.18 18.06 1.10
CA THR A 52 0.72 18.71 2.05
C THR A 52 0.05 18.72 3.42
N PRO A 53 0.69 18.22 4.48
CA PRO A 53 0.20 18.36 5.85
C PRO A 53 0.00 19.83 6.25
N GLU A 54 -0.96 20.08 7.13
CA GLU A 54 -1.14 21.41 7.76
C GLU A 54 -0.22 21.56 8.97
N ASP A 55 0.05 20.45 9.67
CA ASP A 55 0.96 20.39 10.81
C ASP A 55 1.51 18.96 10.94
N GLY A 56 2.60 18.80 11.69
CA GLY A 56 3.32 17.56 11.83
C GLY A 56 4.35 17.34 10.73
N THR A 57 5.01 16.19 10.78
CA THR A 57 6.08 15.84 9.84
C THR A 57 5.97 14.42 9.34
N ILE A 58 6.42 14.20 8.11
CA ILE A 58 6.65 12.88 7.53
C ILE A 58 8.12 12.83 7.11
N SER A 59 8.86 11.83 7.60
CA SER A 59 10.25 11.61 7.20
C SER A 59 10.44 10.26 6.55
N PHE A 60 11.35 10.22 5.58
CA PHE A 60 11.77 9.03 4.84
C PHE A 60 13.27 8.86 5.06
N ASP A 61 13.66 7.83 5.81
CA ASP A 61 15.05 7.60 6.24
C ASP A 61 15.69 8.86 6.82
N GLY A 62 14.96 9.53 7.74
CA GLY A 62 15.37 10.78 8.39
C GLY A 62 15.21 12.05 7.55
N ARG A 63 14.85 11.96 6.26
CA ARG A 63 14.63 13.11 5.38
C ARG A 63 13.18 13.58 5.45
N ILE A 64 12.93 14.78 5.97
CA ILE A 64 11.58 15.35 6.11
C ILE A 64 11.06 15.81 4.75
N ASN A 65 10.00 15.19 4.24
CA ASN A 65 9.50 15.42 2.87
C ASN A 65 8.95 16.83 2.63
N THR A 66 8.42 17.50 3.65
CA THR A 66 7.92 18.88 3.53
C THR A 66 9.05 19.89 3.33
N LYS A 67 10.29 19.52 3.66
CA LYS A 67 11.50 20.37 3.49
C LYS A 67 12.24 20.10 2.18
N PHE A 68 11.79 19.15 1.37
CA PHE A 68 12.45 18.83 0.11
C PHE A 68 12.40 19.98 -0.88
N THR A 69 13.55 20.27 -1.49
CA THR A 69 13.66 21.08 -2.71
C THR A 69 12.96 20.38 -3.88
N GLN A 70 12.74 21.05 -4.99
CA GLN A 70 12.14 20.44 -6.18
C GLN A 70 12.96 19.25 -6.70
N LYS A 71 14.29 19.36 -6.67
CA LYS A 71 15.20 18.27 -7.09
C LYS A 71 15.08 17.06 -6.16
N GLU A 72 15.06 17.27 -4.85
CA GLU A 72 14.89 16.21 -3.86
C GLU A 72 13.50 15.55 -3.97
N LYS A 73 12.44 16.31 -4.25
CA LYS A 73 11.10 15.77 -4.53
C LYS A 73 11.10 14.86 -5.76
N GLN A 74 11.80 15.25 -6.82
CA GLN A 74 11.91 14.44 -8.03
C GLN A 74 12.67 13.12 -7.74
N GLN A 75 13.78 13.18 -7.02
CA GLN A 75 14.54 11.99 -6.61
C GLN A 75 13.72 11.08 -5.70
N TRP A 76 13.05 11.65 -4.70
CA TRP A 76 12.21 10.90 -3.77
C TRP A 76 11.04 10.19 -4.47
N ARG A 77 10.43 10.79 -5.50
CA ARG A 77 9.37 10.15 -6.30
C ARG A 77 9.84 8.89 -7.03
N GLN A 78 11.13 8.82 -7.39
CA GLN A 78 11.72 7.62 -8.00
C GLN A 78 11.90 6.48 -6.98
N GLU A 79 11.96 6.81 -5.70
CA GLU A 79 12.05 5.83 -4.61
C GLU A 79 10.67 5.28 -4.21
N ILE A 80 9.58 5.77 -4.79
CA ILE A 80 8.20 5.39 -4.45
C ILE A 80 7.56 4.58 -5.59
N GLY A 81 7.02 3.42 -5.24
CA GLY A 81 6.04 2.69 -6.04
C GLY A 81 4.62 2.95 -5.53
N MET A 82 3.65 3.04 -6.44
CA MET A 82 2.24 3.22 -6.07
C MET A 82 1.34 2.28 -6.86
N VAL A 83 0.49 1.53 -6.14
CA VAL A 83 -0.61 0.73 -6.68
C VAL A 83 -1.92 1.39 -6.28
N PHE A 84 -2.68 1.86 -7.26
CA PHE A 84 -3.97 2.50 -7.05
C PHE A 84 -5.11 1.49 -7.04
N GLN A 85 -6.20 1.79 -6.35
CA GLN A 85 -7.40 0.95 -6.23
C GLN A 85 -7.93 0.45 -7.59
N GLY A 86 -8.02 1.32 -8.60
CA GLY A 86 -8.46 1.00 -9.96
C GLY A 86 -7.32 0.57 -10.89
N SER A 87 -6.14 0.16 -10.37
CA SER A 87 -4.92 -0.13 -11.15
C SER A 87 -4.35 1.09 -11.89
N ALA A 88 -5.17 2.03 -12.31
CA ALA A 88 -4.84 3.26 -13.03
C ALA A 88 -3.88 2.99 -14.23
N LEU A 89 -4.16 1.94 -15.00
CA LEU A 89 -3.44 1.65 -16.23
C LEU A 89 -3.86 2.63 -17.33
N PHE A 90 -2.96 2.90 -18.24
CA PHE A 90 -3.25 3.66 -19.46
C PHE A 90 -3.94 2.72 -20.45
N ASP A 91 -5.23 2.87 -20.66
CA ASP A 91 -6.07 1.95 -21.46
C ASP A 91 -5.63 1.85 -22.92
N SER A 92 -5.04 2.92 -23.47
CA SER A 92 -4.54 2.99 -24.83
C SER A 92 -3.10 2.48 -25.01
N GLN A 93 -2.45 2.05 -23.92
CA GLN A 93 -1.08 1.56 -23.91
C GLN A 93 -1.05 0.07 -23.59
N THR A 94 -0.06 -0.61 -24.17
CA THR A 94 0.18 -2.03 -23.89
C THR A 94 0.63 -2.26 -22.44
N VAL A 95 0.66 -3.51 -22.00
CA VAL A 95 1.25 -3.93 -20.72
C VAL A 95 2.71 -3.46 -20.63
N GLU A 96 3.48 -3.66 -21.68
CA GLU A 96 4.88 -3.22 -21.76
C GLU A 96 5.01 -1.72 -21.55
N ASP A 97 4.24 -0.92 -22.29
CA ASP A 97 4.29 0.54 -22.17
C ASP A 97 3.85 1.04 -20.81
N ASN A 98 2.81 0.43 -20.22
CA ASN A 98 2.38 0.74 -18.87
C ASN A 98 3.49 0.51 -17.85
N VAL A 99 4.18 -0.63 -17.91
CA VAL A 99 5.26 -0.97 -16.98
C VAL A 99 6.52 -0.16 -17.28
N MET A 100 6.82 0.12 -18.55
CA MET A 100 7.97 0.91 -18.98
C MET A 100 7.84 2.41 -18.65
N PHE A 101 6.63 2.91 -18.44
CA PHE A 101 6.35 4.33 -18.28
C PHE A 101 7.23 5.04 -17.24
N PRO A 102 7.41 4.51 -16.00
CA PRO A 102 8.31 5.16 -15.04
C PRO A 102 9.77 5.20 -15.51
N LEU A 103 10.24 4.17 -16.20
CA LEU A 103 11.61 4.14 -16.74
C LEU A 103 11.81 5.22 -17.80
N LYS A 104 10.84 5.41 -18.71
CA LYS A 104 10.85 6.47 -19.73
C LYS A 104 10.86 7.88 -19.08
N MET A 105 10.17 8.05 -17.94
CA MET A 105 10.08 9.36 -17.28
C MET A 105 11.31 9.72 -16.46
N PHE A 106 11.95 8.75 -15.83
CA PHE A 106 12.93 9.02 -14.78
C PHE A 106 14.34 8.52 -15.07
N THR A 107 14.56 7.84 -16.21
CA THR A 107 15.89 7.33 -16.56
C THR A 107 16.29 7.74 -17.97
N SER A 108 17.61 7.62 -18.27
CA SER A 108 18.18 7.79 -19.60
C SER A 108 18.58 6.45 -20.24
N LYS A 109 17.96 5.35 -19.80
CA LYS A 109 18.24 4.00 -20.30
C LYS A 109 17.80 3.84 -21.76
N THR A 110 18.49 2.97 -22.50
CA THR A 110 18.05 2.59 -23.85
C THR A 110 16.74 1.80 -23.80
N TYR A 111 16.08 1.68 -24.94
CA TYR A 111 14.86 0.88 -25.03
C TYR A 111 15.10 -0.58 -24.64
N GLU A 112 16.20 -1.16 -25.08
CA GLU A 112 16.60 -2.54 -24.79
C GLU A 112 16.80 -2.77 -23.28
N GLU A 113 17.50 -1.87 -22.60
CA GLU A 113 17.70 -1.93 -21.15
C GLU A 113 16.37 -1.79 -20.39
N MET A 114 15.48 -0.93 -20.87
CA MET A 114 14.15 -0.77 -20.28
C MET A 114 13.29 -2.03 -20.50
N LEU A 115 13.33 -2.60 -21.70
CA LEU A 115 12.59 -3.82 -22.06
C LEU A 115 13.06 -5.02 -21.24
N GLU A 116 14.35 -5.19 -21.05
CA GLU A 116 14.91 -6.23 -20.18
C GLU A 116 14.35 -6.11 -18.77
N ARG A 117 14.34 -4.89 -18.23
CA ARG A 117 13.78 -4.63 -16.88
C ARG A 117 12.27 -4.86 -16.83
N VAL A 118 11.52 -4.48 -17.85
CA VAL A 118 10.08 -4.74 -17.97
C VAL A 118 9.82 -6.25 -17.96
N ASN A 119 10.53 -7.02 -18.77
CA ASN A 119 10.38 -8.47 -18.83
C ASN A 119 10.72 -9.13 -17.49
N PHE A 120 11.74 -8.65 -16.80
CA PHE A 120 12.09 -9.14 -15.47
C PHE A 120 10.93 -8.95 -14.48
N VAL A 121 10.34 -7.74 -14.39
CA VAL A 121 9.25 -7.50 -13.45
C VAL A 121 7.94 -8.17 -13.87
N LEU A 122 7.66 -8.31 -15.17
CA LEU A 122 6.51 -9.07 -15.69
C LEU A 122 6.62 -10.55 -15.29
N LYS A 123 7.81 -11.14 -15.42
CA LYS A 123 8.06 -12.49 -14.91
C LYS A 123 7.81 -12.60 -13.41
N ARG A 124 8.30 -11.61 -12.62
CA ARG A 124 8.13 -11.61 -11.15
C ARG A 124 6.66 -11.59 -10.73
N VAL A 125 5.78 -10.97 -11.51
CA VAL A 125 4.33 -10.94 -11.24
C VAL A 125 3.55 -12.03 -11.99
N ASN A 126 4.21 -13.03 -12.58
CA ASN A 126 3.61 -14.13 -13.37
C ASN A 126 2.74 -13.61 -14.55
N LEU A 127 3.29 -12.69 -15.33
CA LEU A 127 2.68 -12.13 -16.55
C LEU A 127 3.62 -12.22 -17.77
N GLU A 128 4.44 -13.27 -17.84
CA GLU A 128 5.30 -13.53 -19.00
C GLU A 128 4.48 -13.59 -20.30
N ASN A 129 5.04 -13.10 -21.38
CA ASN A 129 4.42 -13.07 -22.71
C ASN A 129 3.13 -12.23 -22.81
N SER A 130 2.92 -11.28 -21.90
CA SER A 130 1.75 -10.39 -21.92
C SER A 130 2.07 -8.99 -22.44
N ASN A 131 3.30 -8.72 -22.89
CA ASN A 131 3.83 -7.41 -23.29
C ASN A 131 2.89 -6.63 -24.21
N HIS A 132 2.37 -7.27 -25.25
CA HIS A 132 1.61 -6.62 -26.33
C HIS A 132 0.11 -6.49 -26.04
N LYS A 133 -0.37 -7.06 -24.93
CA LYS A 133 -1.79 -6.99 -24.57
C LYS A 133 -2.16 -5.59 -24.10
N LEU A 134 -3.40 -5.18 -24.40
CA LEU A 134 -4.00 -3.99 -23.84
C LEU A 134 -4.68 -4.31 -22.50
N PRO A 135 -4.87 -3.33 -21.59
CA PRO A 135 -5.59 -3.54 -20.32
C PRO A 135 -6.97 -4.19 -20.49
N ALA A 136 -7.70 -3.86 -21.54
CA ALA A 136 -9.02 -4.42 -21.85
C ALA A 136 -9.00 -5.95 -22.14
N GLU A 137 -7.84 -6.50 -22.51
CA GLU A 137 -7.65 -7.93 -22.80
C GLU A 137 -7.25 -8.73 -21.54
N LEU A 138 -7.15 -8.08 -20.37
CA LEU A 138 -6.69 -8.65 -19.13
C LEU A 138 -7.84 -8.85 -18.14
N SER A 139 -7.79 -9.94 -17.36
CA SER A 139 -8.64 -10.08 -16.19
C SER A 139 -8.30 -9.03 -15.13
N GLY A 140 -9.22 -8.75 -14.18
CA GLY A 140 -8.98 -7.81 -13.09
C GLY A 140 -7.71 -8.14 -12.29
N GLY A 141 -7.48 -9.41 -11.97
CA GLY A 141 -6.27 -9.85 -11.28
C GLY A 141 -4.99 -9.64 -12.11
N MET A 142 -5.04 -9.83 -13.44
CA MET A 142 -3.91 -9.52 -14.32
C MET A 142 -3.64 -8.02 -14.36
N GLN A 143 -4.66 -7.16 -14.43
CA GLN A 143 -4.50 -5.71 -14.38
C GLN A 143 -3.84 -5.24 -13.07
N LYS A 144 -4.20 -5.85 -11.93
CA LYS A 144 -3.54 -5.59 -10.63
C LYS A 144 -2.08 -5.98 -10.66
N ARG A 145 -1.73 -7.12 -11.24
CA ARG A 145 -0.33 -7.56 -11.40
C ARG A 145 0.47 -6.63 -12.30
N VAL A 146 -0.10 -6.11 -13.40
CA VAL A 146 0.54 -5.08 -14.23
C VAL A 146 0.78 -3.80 -13.43
N ALA A 147 -0.19 -3.36 -12.61
CA ALA A 147 -0.02 -2.19 -11.76
C ALA A 147 1.10 -2.40 -10.71
N ILE A 148 1.22 -3.60 -10.14
CA ILE A 148 2.32 -3.96 -9.23
C ILE A 148 3.65 -3.95 -10.00
N ALA A 149 3.74 -4.57 -11.18
CA ALA A 149 4.95 -4.56 -12.02
C ALA A 149 5.41 -3.13 -12.32
N ARG A 150 4.47 -2.24 -12.71
CA ARG A 150 4.75 -0.81 -12.93
C ARG A 150 5.26 -0.12 -11.66
N ALA A 151 4.69 -0.44 -10.50
CA ALA A 151 5.09 0.15 -9.24
C ALA A 151 6.51 -0.25 -8.82
N ILE A 152 6.95 -1.48 -9.14
CA ILE A 152 8.26 -2.00 -8.72
C ILE A 152 9.36 -1.89 -9.79
N VAL A 153 9.05 -1.44 -11.00
CA VAL A 153 10.00 -1.41 -12.13
C VAL A 153 11.24 -0.56 -11.85
N MET A 154 11.09 0.48 -11.01
CA MET A 154 12.16 1.41 -10.59
C MET A 154 12.96 0.93 -9.38
N ASN A 155 12.72 -0.27 -8.84
CA ASN A 155 13.27 -0.73 -7.56
C ASN A 155 12.99 0.26 -6.40
N PRO A 156 11.72 0.53 -6.09
CA PRO A 156 11.38 1.52 -5.08
C PRO A 156 11.83 1.08 -3.68
N LYS A 157 12.15 2.04 -2.81
CA LYS A 157 12.37 1.80 -1.38
C LYS A 157 11.07 1.74 -0.59
N TYR A 158 10.03 2.37 -1.12
CA TYR A 158 8.72 2.50 -0.48
C TYR A 158 7.63 2.09 -1.47
N LEU A 159 6.76 1.18 -1.05
CA LEU A 159 5.61 0.75 -1.84
C LEU A 159 4.32 1.13 -1.12
N PHE A 160 3.46 1.84 -1.81
CA PHE A 160 2.14 2.21 -1.30
C PHE A 160 1.05 1.55 -2.13
N CYS A 161 0.07 0.94 -1.47
CA CYS A 161 -1.05 0.30 -2.14
C CYS A 161 -2.37 0.81 -1.55
N ASP A 162 -3.23 1.35 -2.40
CA ASP A 162 -4.57 1.79 -2.02
C ASP A 162 -5.58 0.72 -2.48
N GLU A 163 -6.04 -0.11 -1.57
CA GLU A 163 -6.96 -1.23 -1.81
C GLU A 163 -6.57 -2.12 -3.00
N PRO A 164 -5.38 -2.75 -2.97
CA PRO A 164 -4.80 -3.43 -4.14
C PRO A 164 -5.63 -4.63 -4.63
N ASN A 165 -6.37 -5.29 -3.75
CA ASN A 165 -7.20 -6.47 -4.04
C ASN A 165 -8.69 -6.14 -4.23
N SER A 166 -9.08 -4.86 -4.18
CA SER A 166 -10.48 -4.42 -4.35
C SER A 166 -11.06 -4.86 -5.69
N GLY A 167 -12.27 -5.43 -5.65
CA GLY A 167 -13.01 -5.89 -6.83
C GLY A 167 -12.59 -7.25 -7.37
N LEU A 168 -11.71 -7.97 -6.67
CA LEU A 168 -11.30 -9.33 -7.01
C LEU A 168 -12.11 -10.38 -6.24
N ASP A 169 -12.16 -11.59 -6.78
CA ASP A 169 -12.65 -12.75 -6.03
C ASP A 169 -11.67 -13.11 -4.88
N PRO A 170 -12.15 -13.80 -3.82
CA PRO A 170 -11.32 -14.05 -2.63
C PRO A 170 -10.00 -14.80 -2.92
N ARG A 171 -9.98 -15.73 -3.88
CA ARG A 171 -8.76 -16.49 -4.21
C ARG A 171 -7.74 -15.59 -4.89
N THR A 172 -8.18 -14.79 -5.85
CA THR A 172 -7.32 -13.83 -6.55
C THR A 172 -6.83 -12.73 -5.60
N ALA A 173 -7.64 -12.28 -4.65
CA ALA A 173 -7.26 -11.31 -3.63
C ALA A 173 -6.08 -11.82 -2.78
N ILE A 174 -6.15 -13.05 -2.27
CA ILE A 174 -5.07 -13.69 -1.51
C ILE A 174 -3.76 -13.73 -2.32
N VAL A 175 -3.85 -14.09 -3.61
CA VAL A 175 -2.65 -14.15 -4.48
C VAL A 175 -2.01 -12.77 -4.67
N ILE A 176 -2.80 -11.71 -4.76
CA ILE A 176 -2.27 -10.33 -4.85
C ILE A 176 -1.62 -9.92 -3.53
N ASP A 177 -2.22 -10.22 -2.40
CA ASP A 177 -1.69 -9.91 -1.07
C ASP A 177 -0.35 -10.63 -0.83
N GLN A 178 -0.29 -11.94 -1.11
CA GLN A 178 0.94 -12.74 -1.03
C GLN A 178 2.04 -12.21 -1.97
N LEU A 179 1.70 -11.84 -3.20
CA LEU A 179 2.64 -11.27 -4.14
C LEU A 179 3.26 -9.96 -3.62
N ILE A 180 2.45 -9.09 -3.01
CA ILE A 180 2.95 -7.84 -2.41
C ILE A 180 3.86 -8.15 -1.22
N GLN A 181 3.49 -9.10 -0.36
CA GLN A 181 4.30 -9.51 0.77
C GLN A 181 5.64 -10.10 0.32
N GLU A 182 5.64 -11.04 -0.61
CA GLU A 182 6.87 -11.63 -1.17
C GLU A 182 7.81 -10.56 -1.76
N ILE A 183 7.27 -9.59 -2.51
CA ILE A 183 8.03 -8.46 -3.06
C ILE A 183 8.60 -7.59 -1.93
N THR A 184 7.83 -7.36 -0.88
CA THR A 184 8.26 -6.60 0.30
C THR A 184 9.45 -7.26 0.97
N ASP A 185 9.37 -8.56 1.20
CA ASP A 185 10.41 -9.35 1.86
C ASP A 185 11.66 -9.49 0.98
N GLU A 186 11.49 -9.81 -0.31
CA GLU A 186 12.58 -10.03 -1.26
C GLU A 186 13.42 -8.77 -1.47
N TYR A 187 12.78 -7.62 -1.65
CA TYR A 187 13.46 -6.35 -1.92
C TYR A 187 13.63 -5.46 -0.69
N GLN A 188 13.24 -5.93 0.50
CA GLN A 188 13.31 -5.18 1.77
C GLN A 188 12.63 -3.80 1.68
N ILE A 189 11.51 -3.74 0.97
CA ILE A 189 10.73 -2.52 0.76
C ILE A 189 9.96 -2.16 2.05
N THR A 190 9.81 -0.87 2.34
CA THR A 190 8.82 -0.41 3.33
C THR A 190 7.46 -0.34 2.64
N THR A 191 6.58 -1.30 2.92
CA THR A 191 5.26 -1.40 2.26
C THR A 191 4.15 -0.92 3.18
N VAL A 192 3.29 -0.04 2.64
CA VAL A 192 2.11 0.51 3.33
C VAL A 192 0.88 0.26 2.46
N ILE A 193 -0.05 -0.52 2.98
CA ILE A 193 -1.29 -0.90 2.30
C ILE A 193 -2.48 -0.29 3.03
N ASN A 194 -3.31 0.44 2.31
CA ASN A 194 -4.63 0.84 2.76
C ASN A 194 -5.64 -0.24 2.37
N THR A 195 -6.33 -0.81 3.33
CA THR A 195 -7.35 -1.85 3.07
C THR A 195 -8.49 -1.81 4.07
N HIS A 196 -9.63 -2.36 3.67
CA HIS A 196 -10.76 -2.69 4.55
C HIS A 196 -11.02 -4.21 4.58
N ASP A 197 -10.22 -5.00 3.85
CA ASP A 197 -10.34 -6.46 3.83
C ASP A 197 -9.66 -7.08 5.05
N MET A 198 -10.46 -7.72 5.89
CA MET A 198 -9.96 -8.36 7.12
C MET A 198 -9.16 -9.64 6.82
N ASN A 199 -9.35 -10.28 5.66
CA ASN A 199 -8.50 -11.41 5.28
C ASN A 199 -7.06 -10.93 5.05
N SER A 200 -6.86 -9.83 4.30
CA SER A 200 -5.52 -9.22 4.14
C SER A 200 -4.90 -8.87 5.49
N VAL A 201 -5.70 -8.34 6.43
CA VAL A 201 -5.22 -7.99 7.78
C VAL A 201 -4.65 -9.19 8.50
N MET A 202 -5.32 -10.35 8.41
CA MET A 202 -4.90 -11.57 9.10
C MET A 202 -3.75 -12.29 8.38
N GLU A 203 -3.73 -12.26 7.04
CA GLU A 203 -2.75 -13.01 6.23
C GLU A 203 -1.39 -12.30 6.16
N ILE A 204 -1.38 -11.00 5.87
CA ILE A 204 -0.15 -10.26 5.56
C ILE A 204 0.14 -9.08 6.49
N GLY A 205 -0.71 -8.83 7.50
CA GLY A 205 -0.57 -7.68 8.41
C GLY A 205 0.50 -7.86 9.48
N GLU A 206 1.76 -7.54 9.17
CA GLU A 206 2.85 -7.56 10.16
C GLU A 206 2.78 -6.37 11.12
N LYS A 207 2.26 -5.24 10.63
CA LYS A 207 1.92 -4.06 11.40
C LYS A 207 0.57 -3.53 10.96
N ILE A 208 -0.29 -3.20 11.90
CA ILE A 208 -1.64 -2.71 11.64
C ILE A 208 -1.82 -1.37 12.36
N VAL A 209 -2.23 -0.36 11.61
CA VAL A 209 -2.59 0.97 12.13
C VAL A 209 -4.08 1.17 11.93
N PHE A 210 -4.86 1.16 13.02
CA PHE A 210 -6.30 1.36 12.98
C PHE A 210 -6.64 2.84 13.13
N LEU A 211 -7.30 3.39 12.10
CA LEU A 211 -7.77 4.78 12.09
C LEU A 211 -9.27 4.86 12.40
N LYS A 212 -9.63 5.72 13.34
CA LYS A 212 -11.02 6.08 13.68
C LYS A 212 -11.15 7.58 13.84
N ASN A 213 -12.10 8.19 13.12
CA ASN A 213 -12.40 9.63 13.20
C ASN A 213 -11.16 10.55 13.01
N GLY A 214 -10.25 10.15 12.11
CA GLY A 214 -9.04 10.90 11.80
C GLY A 214 -7.90 10.76 12.80
N ARG A 215 -7.98 9.83 13.75
CA ARG A 215 -6.95 9.55 14.77
C ARG A 215 -6.48 8.10 14.66
N LYS A 216 -5.25 7.85 15.08
CA LYS A 216 -4.79 6.48 15.35
C LYS A 216 -5.45 6.00 16.64
N ALA A 217 -6.43 5.11 16.51
CA ALA A 217 -7.16 4.54 17.64
C ALA A 217 -6.45 3.32 18.24
N TRP A 218 -5.64 2.61 17.42
CA TRP A 218 -4.87 1.45 17.86
C TRP A 218 -3.73 1.16 16.87
N GLU A 219 -2.72 0.44 17.35
CA GLU A 219 -1.59 -0.07 16.56
C GLU A 219 -1.10 -1.38 17.18
N GLY A 220 -0.80 -2.38 16.34
CA GLY A 220 -0.29 -3.68 16.75
C GLY A 220 -0.03 -4.58 15.55
N THR A 221 0.08 -5.88 15.79
CA THR A 221 0.25 -6.94 14.78
C THR A 221 -1.08 -7.67 14.52
N SER A 222 -1.11 -8.56 13.52
CA SER A 222 -2.27 -9.45 13.29
C SER A 222 -2.59 -10.33 14.51
N GLU A 223 -1.57 -10.79 15.24
CA GLU A 223 -1.78 -11.52 16.50
C GLU A 223 -2.39 -10.65 17.62
N ASP A 224 -1.95 -9.38 17.70
CA ASP A 224 -2.44 -8.46 18.72
C ASP A 224 -3.92 -8.09 18.49
N VAL A 225 -4.41 -8.17 17.25
CA VAL A 225 -5.83 -7.98 16.94
C VAL A 225 -6.70 -8.98 17.70
N PHE A 226 -6.27 -10.25 17.82
CA PHE A 226 -7.03 -11.27 18.54
C PHE A 226 -7.06 -11.05 20.06
N LYS A 227 -6.00 -10.43 20.60
CA LYS A 227 -5.79 -10.27 22.05
C LYS A 227 -6.30 -8.92 22.58
N THR A 228 -6.50 -7.94 21.69
CA THR A 228 -6.82 -6.56 22.11
C THR A 228 -8.21 -6.46 22.76
N ASP A 229 -8.28 -5.66 23.83
CA ASP A 229 -9.53 -5.23 24.45
C ASP A 229 -9.95 -3.81 24.00
N ASN A 230 -9.24 -3.24 23.02
CA ASN A 230 -9.62 -1.96 22.44
C ASN A 230 -10.99 -2.09 21.75
N GLN A 231 -12.02 -1.49 22.35
CA GLN A 231 -13.41 -1.62 21.91
C GLN A 231 -13.59 -1.21 20.45
N ALA A 232 -12.85 -0.17 19.97
CA ALA A 232 -12.98 0.30 18.61
C ALA A 232 -12.45 -0.72 17.59
N VAL A 233 -11.39 -1.48 17.92
CA VAL A 233 -10.87 -2.59 17.10
C VAL A 233 -11.84 -3.76 17.14
N VAL A 234 -12.33 -4.11 18.35
CA VAL A 234 -13.27 -5.21 18.55
C VAL A 234 -14.54 -4.99 17.74
N ASP A 235 -15.12 -3.80 17.80
CA ASP A 235 -16.34 -3.45 17.06
C ASP A 235 -16.15 -3.51 15.55
N PHE A 236 -14.98 -3.08 15.06
CA PHE A 236 -14.67 -3.04 13.63
C PHE A 236 -14.33 -4.42 13.08
N VAL A 237 -13.35 -5.10 13.68
CA VAL A 237 -12.82 -6.39 13.17
C VAL A 237 -13.81 -7.51 13.36
N TYR A 238 -14.45 -7.56 14.53
CA TYR A 238 -15.38 -8.63 14.90
C TYR A 238 -16.86 -8.24 14.68
N SER A 239 -17.13 -7.35 13.73
CA SER A 239 -18.50 -7.03 13.31
C SER A 239 -19.24 -8.23 12.73
N SER A 240 -18.51 -9.16 12.05
CA SER A 240 -19.09 -10.40 11.51
C SER A 240 -19.05 -11.56 12.51
N ASN A 241 -20.08 -12.44 12.43
CA ASN A 241 -20.16 -13.63 13.29
C ASN A 241 -19.01 -14.62 13.05
N LEU A 242 -18.44 -14.64 11.83
CA LEU A 242 -17.32 -15.51 11.51
C LEU A 242 -16.07 -15.10 12.32
N PHE A 243 -15.69 -13.83 12.25
CA PHE A 243 -14.52 -13.34 13.00
C PHE A 243 -14.69 -13.41 14.52
N LYS A 244 -15.93 -13.28 15.05
CA LYS A 244 -16.21 -13.52 16.46
C LYS A 244 -15.85 -14.95 16.87
N LYS A 245 -16.32 -15.95 16.10
CA LYS A 245 -16.02 -17.37 16.36
C LYS A 245 -14.52 -17.66 16.25
N VAL A 246 -13.83 -17.07 15.28
CA VAL A 246 -12.38 -17.23 15.12
C VAL A 246 -11.64 -16.69 16.33
N ARG A 247 -12.03 -15.50 16.85
CA ARG A 247 -11.47 -14.94 18.09
C ARG A 247 -11.70 -15.84 19.29
N GLU A 248 -12.92 -16.34 19.48
CA GLU A 248 -13.27 -17.23 20.60
C GLU A 248 -12.43 -18.52 20.55
N ALA A 249 -12.27 -19.13 19.38
CA ALA A 249 -11.43 -20.31 19.21
C ALA A 249 -9.97 -20.00 19.58
N TYR A 250 -9.40 -18.92 19.04
CA TYR A 250 -8.03 -18.51 19.34
C TYR A 250 -7.78 -18.26 20.84
N LEU A 251 -8.72 -17.61 21.54
CA LEU A 251 -8.59 -17.34 22.97
C LEU A 251 -8.75 -18.61 23.83
N ASN A 252 -9.48 -19.62 23.34
CA ASN A 252 -9.67 -20.88 24.05
C ASN A 252 -8.47 -21.83 23.88
N GLU A 253 -7.79 -21.82 22.73
CA GLU A 253 -6.59 -22.64 22.48
C GLU A 253 -5.36 -22.18 23.32
N LYS A 254 -5.35 -20.95 23.79
CA LYS A 254 -4.24 -20.40 24.58
C LYS A 254 -4.51 -20.36 26.10
N LYS A 255 -5.62 -20.97 26.57
CA LYS A 255 -5.90 -21.23 27.99
C LYS A 255 -5.44 -22.62 28.37
#